data_9586f04780b51be7cc90a2c3a2bae303
#
_entry.id   9586f04780b51be7cc90a2c3a2bae303
#
_cell.length_a   1.000
_cell.length_b   1.000
_cell.length_c   1.000
_cell.angle_alpha   90.00
_cell.angle_beta   90.00
_cell.angle_gamma   90.00
#
_symmetry.space_group_name_H-M   'P 1'
#
loop_
_entity.id
_entity.type
_entity.pdbx_description
1 polymer ?
#
loop_
_entity_poly.entity_id
_entity_poly.type
_entity_poly.pdbx_seq_one_letter_code
_entity_poly.pdbx_strand_id
1 'polypeptide(L)'
;GTRNAVAGLIGLMDADGDALGGDRMVCLPNNAYSVAEMITALEAVAADKGISLGPITPRPDPATETIVTSWPLVMDDARARALGLPADESLERVIGDYIEDFGTGQ
;
A
#
# COMPACT_ATOMS: atom_id res chain seq x y z
N GLY A 1 2.36 1.56 -1.22
CA GLY A 1 3.05 1.03 -2.39
C GLY A 1 4.55 0.98 -2.20
N THR A 2 5.22 0.19 -3.02
CA THR A 2 6.67 -0.03 -2.90
C THR A 2 7.47 1.26 -3.04
N ARG A 3 7.12 2.13 -3.98
CA ARG A 3 7.80 3.43 -4.16
C ARG A 3 7.74 4.27 -2.91
N ASN A 4 6.58 4.39 -2.30
CA ASN A 4 6.41 5.19 -1.10
C ASN A 4 7.02 4.53 0.13
N ALA A 5 7.07 3.20 0.19
CA ALA A 5 7.77 2.49 1.25
C ALA A 5 9.27 2.78 1.20
N VAL A 6 9.87 2.72 0.02
CA VAL A 6 11.29 3.05 -0.19
C VAL A 6 11.56 4.52 0.14
N ALA A 7 10.74 5.43 -0.38
CA ALA A 7 10.86 6.85 -0.10
C ALA A 7 10.69 7.17 1.39
N GLY A 8 9.79 6.43 2.07
CA GLY A 8 9.61 6.54 3.52
C GLY A 8 10.85 6.13 4.31
N LEU A 9 11.49 5.04 3.92
CA LEU A 9 12.74 4.59 4.54
C LEU A 9 13.85 5.62 4.37
N ILE A 10 14.00 6.18 3.18
CA ILE A 10 14.98 7.24 2.90
C ILE A 10 14.66 8.49 3.72
N GLY A 11 13.38 8.87 3.78
CA GLY A 11 12.93 10.01 4.57
C GLY A 11 13.21 9.85 6.06
N LEU A 12 13.05 8.64 6.59
CA LEU A 12 13.38 8.34 7.98
C LEU A 12 14.89 8.42 8.23
N MET A 13 15.69 7.96 7.29
CA MET A 13 17.15 8.06 7.38
C MET A 13 17.61 9.51 7.41
N ASP A 14 16.96 10.38 6.64
CA ASP A 14 17.30 11.80 6.55
C ASP A 14 16.60 12.65 7.62
N ALA A 15 15.66 12.09 8.39
CA ALA A 15 14.94 12.82 9.42
C ALA A 15 15.85 13.29 10.54
N ASP A 16 15.53 14.46 11.12
CA ASP A 16 16.23 14.97 12.28
C ASP A 16 16.03 14.02 13.48
N GLY A 17 17.14 13.59 14.08
CA GLY A 17 17.10 12.72 15.24
C GLY A 17 16.32 13.30 16.42
N ASP A 18 16.32 14.61 16.59
CA ASP A 18 15.55 15.28 17.63
C ASP A 18 14.04 15.19 17.36
N ALA A 19 13.63 15.22 16.10
CA ALA A 19 12.23 15.05 15.71
C ALA A 19 11.72 13.63 16.00
N LEU A 20 12.59 12.62 15.91
CA LEU A 20 12.25 11.24 16.24
C LEU A 20 12.18 10.99 17.76
N GLY A 21 12.95 11.71 18.54
CA GLY A 21 13.00 11.53 20.00
C GLY A 21 13.62 10.20 20.41
N GLY A 22 13.24 9.74 21.60
CA GLY A 22 13.72 8.46 22.14
C GLY A 22 13.04 7.23 21.55
N ASP A 23 11.78 7.36 21.15
CA ASP A 23 11.05 6.28 20.47
C ASP A 23 11.27 6.39 18.97
N ARG A 24 12.00 5.42 18.42
CA ARG A 24 12.39 5.38 17.01
C ARG A 24 11.43 4.57 16.14
N MET A 25 10.36 4.06 16.72
CA MET A 25 9.36 3.28 15.98
C MET A 25 8.40 4.22 15.26
N VAL A 26 8.35 4.10 13.93
CA VAL A 26 7.47 4.89 13.08
C VAL A 26 6.72 3.95 12.14
N CYS A 27 5.39 4.00 12.19
CA CYS A 27 4.54 3.31 11.24
C CYS A 27 4.37 4.19 10.01
N LEU A 28 4.79 3.70 8.84
CA LEU A 28 4.67 4.48 7.59
C LEU A 28 3.21 4.81 7.27
N PRO A 29 2.95 5.89 6.51
CA PRO A 29 1.59 6.22 6.10
C PRO A 29 0.91 5.04 5.45
N ASN A 30 -0.30 4.74 5.85
CA ASN A 30 -1.03 3.55 5.40
C ASN A 30 -2.49 3.86 5.12
N ASN A 31 -3.09 3.00 4.31
CA ASN A 31 -4.51 3.05 3.99
C ASN A 31 -5.09 1.65 4.13
N ALA A 32 -6.34 1.56 4.52
CA ALA A 32 -7.05 0.30 4.60
C ALA A 32 -7.95 0.13 3.38
N TYR A 33 -7.90 -1.04 2.76
CA TYR A 33 -8.73 -1.38 1.62
C TYR A 33 -9.36 -2.75 1.80
N SER A 34 -10.60 -2.92 1.33
CA SER A 34 -11.21 -4.24 1.22
C SER A 34 -10.69 -4.96 -0.03
N VAL A 35 -10.84 -6.28 -0.06
CA VAL A 35 -10.49 -7.06 -1.25
C VAL A 35 -11.36 -6.63 -2.44
N ALA A 36 -12.64 -6.33 -2.21
CA ALA A 36 -13.53 -5.84 -3.26
C ALA A 36 -13.03 -4.51 -3.87
N GLU A 37 -12.53 -3.59 -3.03
CA GLU A 37 -11.94 -2.35 -3.51
C GLU A 37 -10.66 -2.59 -4.32
N MET A 38 -9.83 -3.55 -3.91
CA MET A 38 -8.63 -3.95 -4.63
C MET A 38 -8.96 -4.50 -6.02
N ILE A 39 -9.98 -5.35 -6.12
CA ILE A 39 -10.43 -5.91 -7.39
C ILE A 39 -10.95 -4.81 -8.32
N THR A 40 -11.77 -3.91 -7.80
CA THR A 40 -12.31 -2.78 -8.56
C THR A 40 -11.18 -1.89 -9.11
N ALA A 41 -10.20 -1.57 -8.28
CA ALA A 41 -9.05 -0.77 -8.68
C ALA A 41 -8.21 -1.48 -9.75
N LEU A 42 -7.98 -2.77 -9.58
CA LEU A 42 -7.24 -3.57 -10.55
C LEU A 42 -7.93 -3.60 -11.90
N GLU A 43 -9.23 -3.81 -11.93
CA GLU A 43 -10.02 -3.81 -13.17
C GLU A 43 -9.98 -2.44 -13.85
N ALA A 44 -10.10 -1.37 -13.08
CA ALA A 44 -10.05 -0.01 -13.61
C ALA A 44 -8.69 0.30 -14.26
N VAL A 45 -7.60 -0.05 -13.59
CA VAL A 45 -6.25 0.18 -14.12
C VAL A 45 -5.98 -0.69 -15.34
N ALA A 46 -6.42 -1.94 -15.33
CA ALA A 46 -6.26 -2.84 -16.46
C ALA A 46 -7.00 -2.31 -17.68
N ALA A 47 -8.23 -1.82 -17.52
CA ALA A 47 -9.00 -1.23 -18.60
C ALA A 47 -8.32 0.03 -19.17
N ASP A 48 -7.81 0.89 -18.28
CA ASP A 48 -7.12 2.12 -18.69
C ASP A 48 -5.84 1.84 -19.48
N LYS A 49 -5.10 0.82 -19.09
CA LYS A 49 -3.82 0.44 -19.71
C LYS A 49 -3.97 -0.60 -20.83
N GLY A 50 -5.18 -1.07 -21.10
CA GLY A 50 -5.43 -2.08 -22.14
C GLY A 50 -4.86 -3.45 -21.80
N ILE A 51 -4.76 -3.78 -20.50
CA ILE A 51 -4.24 -5.07 -20.03
C ILE A 51 -5.39 -6.05 -19.87
N SER A 52 -5.22 -7.26 -20.40
CA SER A 52 -6.17 -8.34 -20.21
C SER A 52 -5.93 -9.05 -18.88
N LEU A 53 -6.94 -9.09 -18.02
CA LEU A 53 -6.87 -9.81 -16.76
C LEU A 53 -7.45 -11.22 -16.92
N GLY A 54 -6.84 -12.17 -16.20
CA GLY A 54 -7.44 -13.47 -16.02
C GLY A 54 -8.71 -13.40 -15.18
N PRO A 55 -9.51 -14.48 -15.16
CA PRO A 55 -10.72 -14.50 -14.35
C PRO A 55 -10.40 -14.41 -12.85
N ILE A 56 -11.18 -13.59 -12.15
CA ILE A 56 -11.09 -13.46 -10.69
C ILE A 56 -12.27 -14.25 -10.11
N THR A 57 -11.96 -15.37 -9.48
CA THR A 57 -12.98 -16.28 -8.95
C THR A 57 -12.95 -16.25 -7.43
N PRO A 58 -14.06 -15.88 -6.75
CA PRO A 58 -14.13 -15.98 -5.30
C PRO A 58 -13.94 -17.43 -4.85
N ARG A 59 -13.04 -17.64 -3.92
CA ARG A 59 -12.80 -18.94 -3.30
C ARG A 59 -12.63 -18.73 -1.80
N PRO A 60 -13.71 -18.72 -1.04
CA PRO A 60 -13.65 -18.54 0.41
C PRO A 60 -12.79 -19.61 1.06
N ASP A 61 -11.92 -19.18 1.95
CA ASP A 61 -11.10 -20.07 2.79
C ASP A 61 -11.29 -19.64 4.25
N PRO A 62 -12.12 -20.37 5.03
CA PRO A 62 -12.43 -19.98 6.40
C PRO A 62 -11.20 -19.86 7.30
N ALA A 63 -10.18 -20.69 7.10
CA ALA A 63 -8.96 -20.64 7.90
C ALA A 63 -8.19 -19.33 7.63
N THR A 64 -8.03 -18.97 6.37
CA THR A 64 -7.38 -17.70 5.97
C THR A 64 -8.20 -16.49 6.44
N GLU A 65 -9.52 -16.53 6.28
CA GLU A 65 -10.40 -15.46 6.74
C GLU A 65 -10.27 -15.21 8.24
N THR A 66 -10.20 -16.27 9.04
CA THR A 66 -10.02 -16.16 10.48
C THR A 66 -8.71 -15.45 10.83
N ILE A 67 -7.64 -15.78 10.15
CA ILE A 67 -6.33 -15.13 10.35
C ILE A 67 -6.39 -13.66 9.94
N VAL A 68 -6.88 -13.36 8.74
CA VAL A 68 -6.88 -12.01 8.18
C VAL A 68 -7.79 -11.08 8.97
N THR A 69 -8.95 -11.54 9.39
CA THR A 69 -9.89 -10.72 10.17
C THR A 69 -9.39 -10.41 11.58
N SER A 70 -8.39 -11.14 12.07
CA SER A 70 -7.74 -10.83 13.35
C SER A 70 -6.72 -9.69 13.26
N TRP A 71 -6.34 -9.30 12.05
CA TRP A 71 -5.36 -8.22 11.85
C TRP A 71 -6.00 -6.85 12.04
N PRO A 72 -5.24 -5.85 12.52
CA PRO A 72 -5.77 -4.50 12.61
C PRO A 72 -6.07 -3.93 11.23
N LEU A 73 -7.22 -3.28 11.11
CA LEU A 73 -7.65 -2.65 9.86
C LEU A 73 -6.96 -1.32 9.63
N VAL A 74 -6.67 -0.59 10.70
CA VAL A 74 -6.06 0.74 10.64
C VAL A 74 -4.91 0.78 11.63
N MET A 75 -3.78 1.30 11.19
CA MET A 75 -2.61 1.54 12.03
C MET A 75 -2.40 3.04 12.17
N ASP A 76 -2.02 3.48 13.38
CA ASP A 76 -1.76 4.89 13.62
C ASP A 76 -0.47 5.33 12.92
N ASP A 77 -0.63 6.18 11.92
CA ASP A 77 0.47 6.74 11.14
C ASP A 77 0.66 8.24 11.33
N ALA A 78 0.04 8.82 12.36
CA ALA A 78 0.08 10.26 12.60
C ALA A 78 1.51 10.79 12.69
N ARG A 79 2.40 10.05 13.32
CA ARG A 79 3.80 10.43 13.45
C ARG A 79 4.52 10.48 12.12
N ALA A 80 4.28 9.50 11.25
CA ALA A 80 4.86 9.47 9.91
C ALA A 80 4.37 10.65 9.07
N ARG A 81 3.09 10.96 9.14
CA ARG A 81 2.51 12.10 8.42
C ARG A 81 3.05 13.43 8.95
N ALA A 82 3.23 13.55 10.26
CA ALA A 82 3.86 14.74 10.87
C ALA A 82 5.31 14.94 10.42
N LEU A 83 6.03 13.86 10.14
CA LEU A 83 7.39 13.90 9.60
C LEU A 83 7.42 14.19 8.09
N GLY A 84 6.28 14.29 7.43
CA GLY A 84 6.20 14.54 6.01
C GLY A 84 6.53 13.35 5.13
N LEU A 85 6.45 12.14 5.66
CA LEU A 85 6.71 10.94 4.86
C LEU A 85 5.62 10.73 3.81
N PRO A 86 5.99 10.20 2.62
CA PRO A 86 5.04 10.07 1.53
C PRO A 86 3.96 9.03 1.81
N ALA A 87 2.72 9.33 1.41
CA ALA A 87 1.58 8.45 1.48
C ALA A 87 1.11 8.10 0.08
N ASP A 88 0.52 6.91 -0.07
CA ASP A 88 -0.09 6.52 -1.34
C ASP A 88 -1.30 7.41 -1.63
N GLU A 89 -1.40 7.92 -2.85
CA GLU A 89 -2.51 8.76 -3.28
C GLU A 89 -3.79 7.96 -3.44
N SER A 90 -3.69 6.78 -4.06
CA SER A 90 -4.82 5.91 -4.33
C SER A 90 -4.31 4.49 -4.60
N LEU A 91 -5.22 3.53 -4.55
CA LEU A 91 -4.90 2.14 -4.86
C LEU A 91 -4.59 1.98 -6.36
N GLU A 92 -5.29 2.70 -7.21
CA GLU A 92 -5.03 2.73 -8.65
C GLU A 92 -3.61 3.21 -8.94
N ARG A 93 -3.13 4.21 -8.21
CA ARG A 93 -1.76 4.70 -8.37
C ARG A 93 -0.74 3.65 -7.94
N VAL A 94 -1.00 2.93 -6.85
CA VAL A 94 -0.12 1.84 -6.39
C VAL A 94 -0.01 0.74 -7.44
N ILE A 95 -1.13 0.34 -8.02
CA ILE A 95 -1.15 -0.67 -9.09
C ILE A 95 -0.42 -0.17 -10.33
N GLY A 96 -0.66 1.09 -10.72
CA GLY A 96 0.03 1.72 -11.84
C GLY A 96 1.54 1.76 -11.66
N ASP A 97 2.00 2.13 -10.49
CA ASP A 97 3.42 2.16 -10.15
C ASP A 97 4.05 0.76 -10.23
N TYR A 98 3.32 -0.25 -9.76
CA TYR A 98 3.79 -1.64 -9.85
C TYR A 98 3.97 -2.06 -11.31
N ILE A 99 3.02 -1.73 -12.17
CA ILE A 99 3.10 -2.05 -13.59
C ILE A 99 4.29 -1.36 -14.25
N GLU A 100 4.52 -0.08 -13.93
CA GLU A 100 5.67 0.66 -14.46
C GLU A 100 7.00 0.08 -14.00
N ASP A 101 7.09 -0.32 -12.73
CA ASP A 101 8.36 -0.77 -12.15
C ASP A 101 8.66 -2.24 -12.45
N PHE A 102 7.63 -3.09 -12.52
CA PHE A 102 7.78 -4.54 -12.60
C PHE A 102 7.02 -5.17 -13.76
N GLY A 103 6.07 -4.45 -14.34
CA GLY A 103 5.41 -4.90 -15.54
C GLY A 103 6.40 -4.92 -16.70
N THR A 104 6.44 -6.03 -17.42
CA THR A 104 7.48 -6.25 -18.43
C THR A 104 7.06 -5.83 -19.82
N GLY A 105 5.94 -5.15 -19.97
CA GLY A 105 5.40 -4.80 -21.26
C GLY A 105 4.81 -5.97 -22.02
N GLN A 106 4.54 -7.02 -21.32
CA GLN A 106 3.93 -8.22 -21.87
C GLN A 106 2.44 -8.06 -22.07
#